data_9edc49beeb4d025a16db22d794c4663c
#
_entry.id   9edc49beeb4d025a16db22d794c4663c
#
_cell.length_a   1.000
_cell.length_b   1.000
_cell.length_c   1.000
_cell.angle_alpha   90.00
_cell.angle_beta   90.00
_cell.angle_gamma   90.00
#
_symmetry.space_group_name_H-M   'P 1'
#
loop_
_entity.id
_entity.type
_entity.pdbx_description
1 polymer ?
#
loop_
_entity_poly.entity_id
_entity_poly.type
_entity_poly.pdbx_seq_one_letter_code
_entity_poly.pdbx_strand_id
1 'polypeptide(L)'
;RLRRSFREAFWNPRKACLGDLLQEGPLDTAVRPNQIFAVSLPFSPLGPAEQAAVVGKVREKLLTPFGLRTLSPKDEAYRGRYRGGPAERDGAYHQGTVWPWLLGAFGEAALRVADDREREKENLRQYLRTFLRRHLTEAGIGSVSEVFDGDEPQSPGGCIAQAWSVAELIRLYSLLRT
;
A
#
# COMPACT_ATOMS: atom_id res chain seq x y z
N ARG A 1 5.94 25.19 -11.15
CA ARG A 1 7.33 24.70 -11.22
C ARG A 1 7.48 23.36 -10.52
N LEU A 2 7.11 23.21 -9.25
CA LEU A 2 7.28 21.99 -8.44
C LEU A 2 6.63 20.73 -9.05
N ARG A 3 5.37 20.81 -9.51
CA ARG A 3 4.69 19.68 -10.17
C ARG A 3 5.45 19.18 -11.41
N ARG A 4 5.96 20.10 -12.23
CA ARG A 4 6.72 19.75 -13.44
C ARG A 4 8.01 19.03 -13.06
N SER A 5 8.81 19.62 -12.15
CA SER A 5 10.07 19.01 -11.72
C SER A 5 9.87 17.64 -11.08
N PHE A 6 8.80 17.46 -10.28
CA PHE A 6 8.46 16.15 -9.69
C PHE A 6 8.15 15.11 -10.77
N ARG A 7 7.33 15.45 -11.78
CA ARG A 7 6.99 14.53 -12.86
C ARG A 7 8.20 14.18 -13.72
N GLU A 8 9.02 15.17 -14.08
CA GLU A 8 10.26 14.96 -14.85
C GLU A 8 11.22 14.03 -14.10
N ALA A 9 11.26 14.09 -12.76
CA ALA A 9 12.16 13.31 -11.91
C ALA A 9 11.67 11.88 -11.66
N PHE A 10 10.37 11.68 -11.37
CA PHE A 10 9.85 10.44 -10.84
C PHE A 10 8.93 9.66 -11.80
N TRP A 11 8.30 10.31 -12.79
CA TRP A 11 7.37 9.62 -13.66
C TRP A 11 8.08 8.67 -14.64
N ASN A 12 7.73 7.39 -14.58
CA ASN A 12 8.20 6.37 -15.51
C ASN A 12 7.11 6.04 -16.55
N PRO A 13 7.17 6.58 -17.76
CA PRO A 13 6.13 6.36 -18.78
C PRO A 13 6.08 4.91 -19.27
N ARG A 14 7.20 4.16 -19.22
CA ARG A 14 7.25 2.75 -19.64
C ARG A 14 6.52 1.83 -18.68
N LYS A 15 6.61 2.11 -17.37
CA LYS A 15 5.92 1.34 -16.32
C LYS A 15 4.56 1.93 -15.94
N ALA A 16 4.23 3.14 -16.42
CA ALA A 16 3.03 3.90 -16.05
C ALA A 16 2.86 4.02 -14.53
N CYS A 17 3.94 4.39 -13.84
CA CYS A 17 3.97 4.59 -12.39
C CYS A 17 5.13 5.51 -12.00
N LEU A 18 5.24 5.86 -10.72
CA LEU A 18 6.40 6.59 -10.22
C LEU A 18 7.56 5.63 -9.93
N GLY A 19 8.79 6.11 -10.14
CA GLY A 19 9.96 5.51 -9.52
C GLY A 19 9.99 5.79 -8.03
N ASP A 20 10.73 4.98 -7.27
CA ASP A 20 10.71 5.06 -5.82
C ASP A 20 11.72 6.07 -5.28
N LEU A 21 12.92 6.11 -5.84
CA LEU A 21 14.04 6.86 -5.29
C LEU A 21 14.91 7.47 -6.40
N LEU A 22 15.31 8.74 -6.19
CA LEU A 22 16.38 9.38 -6.93
C LEU A 22 17.67 9.25 -6.13
N GLN A 23 18.67 8.63 -6.75
CA GLN A 23 20.04 8.56 -6.24
C GLN A 23 21.00 9.15 -7.27
N GLU A 24 22.29 9.20 -6.94
CA GLU A 24 23.33 9.42 -7.95
C GLU A 24 23.29 8.23 -8.94
N GLY A 25 22.64 8.42 -10.09
CA GLY A 25 22.43 7.37 -11.09
C GLY A 25 21.01 7.32 -11.66
N PRO A 26 20.62 6.20 -12.27
CA PRO A 26 19.27 6.06 -12.86
C PRO A 26 18.20 5.99 -11.75
N LEU A 27 17.00 6.46 -12.11
CA LEU A 27 15.80 6.35 -11.27
C LEU A 27 15.57 4.91 -10.84
N ASP A 28 15.43 4.65 -9.53
CA ASP A 28 14.95 3.37 -9.03
C ASP A 28 13.50 3.14 -9.49
N THR A 29 13.31 2.08 -10.23
CA THR A 29 12.01 1.74 -10.83
C THR A 29 11.30 0.58 -10.13
N ALA A 30 11.73 0.21 -8.92
CA ALA A 30 11.03 -0.75 -8.08
C ALA A 30 9.58 -0.30 -7.84
N VAL A 31 8.64 -1.23 -7.94
CA VAL A 31 7.23 -0.91 -7.66
C VAL A 31 6.99 -1.05 -6.17
N ARG A 32 6.90 0.10 -5.50
CA ARG A 32 6.71 0.23 -4.05
C ARG A 32 5.46 1.05 -3.73
N PRO A 33 4.90 0.93 -2.51
CA PRO A 33 3.65 1.59 -2.16
C PRO A 33 3.78 3.11 -1.96
N ASN A 34 4.98 3.66 -1.77
CA ASN A 34 5.21 5.09 -1.51
C ASN A 34 4.54 6.01 -2.54
N GLN A 35 4.49 5.58 -3.79
CA GLN A 35 3.84 6.31 -4.88
C GLN A 35 2.36 6.64 -4.62
N ILE A 36 1.66 5.88 -3.75
CA ILE A 36 0.24 6.10 -3.47
C ILE A 36 0.00 7.47 -2.82
N PHE A 37 0.98 7.97 -2.03
CA PHE A 37 0.89 9.27 -1.38
C PHE A 37 0.91 10.43 -2.38
N ALA A 38 1.51 10.27 -3.55
CA ALA A 38 1.43 11.27 -4.61
C ALA A 38 0.00 11.44 -5.16
N VAL A 39 -0.89 10.48 -4.88
CA VAL A 39 -2.31 10.54 -5.26
C VAL A 39 -3.19 10.87 -4.07
N SER A 40 -2.99 10.23 -2.91
CA SER A 40 -3.89 10.38 -1.74
C SER A 40 -3.80 11.77 -1.10
N LEU A 41 -2.66 12.44 -1.14
CA LEU A 41 -2.50 13.75 -0.53
C LEU A 41 -3.24 14.86 -1.32
N PRO A 42 -3.67 15.96 -0.64
CA PRO A 42 -4.52 17.00 -1.24
C PRO A 42 -3.95 17.65 -2.50
N PHE A 43 -2.64 17.85 -2.57
CA PHE A 43 -1.96 18.59 -3.64
C PHE A 43 -1.14 17.66 -4.53
N SER A 44 -1.81 16.67 -5.17
CA SER A 44 -1.15 15.75 -6.08
C SER A 44 -0.30 16.47 -7.13
N PRO A 45 0.96 16.06 -7.33
CA PRO A 45 1.80 16.57 -8.42
C PRO A 45 1.44 15.99 -9.79
N LEU A 46 0.58 14.95 -9.82
CA LEU A 46 0.22 14.16 -11.00
C LEU A 46 -1.07 14.66 -11.67
N GLY A 47 -1.17 14.48 -12.98
CA GLY A 47 -2.42 14.66 -13.72
C GLY A 47 -3.40 13.50 -13.49
N PRO A 48 -4.71 13.66 -13.86
CA PRO A 48 -5.73 12.63 -13.59
C PRO A 48 -5.39 11.24 -14.15
N ALA A 49 -4.91 11.17 -15.38
CA ALA A 49 -4.53 9.90 -16.01
C ALA A 49 -3.33 9.22 -15.31
N GLU A 50 -2.35 10.00 -14.85
CA GLU A 50 -1.20 9.51 -14.11
C GLU A 50 -1.62 9.02 -12.71
N GLN A 51 -2.54 9.73 -12.03
CA GLN A 51 -3.10 9.30 -10.75
C GLN A 51 -3.82 7.95 -10.88
N ALA A 52 -4.67 7.80 -11.90
CA ALA A 52 -5.36 6.54 -12.19
C ALA A 52 -4.37 5.40 -12.48
N ALA A 53 -3.31 5.67 -13.25
CA ALA A 53 -2.27 4.70 -13.56
C ALA A 53 -1.50 4.25 -12.31
N VAL A 54 -1.14 5.16 -11.41
CA VAL A 54 -0.49 4.84 -10.13
C VAL A 54 -1.39 3.96 -9.27
N VAL A 55 -2.66 4.32 -9.09
CA VAL A 55 -3.60 3.52 -8.30
C VAL A 55 -3.78 2.13 -8.91
N GLY A 56 -3.93 2.05 -10.23
CA GLY A 56 -4.02 0.77 -10.95
C GLY A 56 -2.77 -0.10 -10.75
N LYS A 57 -1.57 0.49 -10.82
CA LYS A 57 -0.31 -0.19 -10.59
C LYS A 57 -0.18 -0.73 -9.17
N VAL A 58 -0.49 0.08 -8.18
CA VAL A 58 -0.47 -0.32 -6.77
C VAL A 58 -1.49 -1.44 -6.52
N ARG A 59 -2.70 -1.31 -7.04
CA ARG A 59 -3.74 -2.34 -6.94
C ARG A 59 -3.28 -3.68 -7.53
N GLU A 60 -2.74 -3.65 -8.74
CA GLU A 60 -2.34 -4.87 -9.45
C GLU A 60 -1.15 -5.58 -8.79
N LYS A 61 -0.17 -4.83 -8.31
CA LYS A 61 1.13 -5.39 -7.89
C LYS A 61 1.30 -5.54 -6.39
N LEU A 62 0.65 -4.68 -5.60
CA LEU A 62 0.94 -4.58 -4.17
C LEU A 62 -0.23 -4.92 -3.26
N LEU A 63 -1.47 -4.73 -3.72
CA LEU A 63 -2.65 -4.89 -2.88
C LEU A 63 -2.87 -6.35 -2.50
N THR A 64 -3.15 -6.57 -1.21
CA THR A 64 -3.49 -7.85 -0.60
C THR A 64 -4.75 -7.68 0.27
N PRO A 65 -5.35 -8.77 0.78
CA PRO A 65 -6.47 -8.68 1.71
C PRO A 65 -6.19 -7.86 2.99
N PHE A 66 -4.92 -7.73 3.41
CA PHE A 66 -4.54 -7.11 4.68
C PHE A 66 -3.72 -5.81 4.54
N GLY A 67 -3.46 -5.35 3.34
CA GLY A 67 -2.67 -4.13 3.13
C GLY A 67 -1.91 -4.10 1.82
N LEU A 68 -0.89 -3.24 1.75
CA LEU A 68 -0.02 -3.18 0.59
C LEU A 68 1.33 -3.83 0.89
N ARG A 69 1.80 -4.64 -0.06
CA ARG A 69 3.20 -5.12 -0.08
C ARG A 69 4.15 -3.94 -0.23
N THR A 70 5.28 -4.02 0.44
CA THR A 70 6.35 -3.01 0.36
C THR A 70 7.17 -3.10 -0.93
N LEU A 71 7.10 -4.23 -1.63
CA LEU A 71 7.75 -4.46 -2.92
C LEU A 71 6.89 -5.41 -3.77
N SER A 72 6.92 -5.20 -5.09
CA SER A 72 6.24 -6.09 -6.04
C SER A 72 6.82 -7.50 -6.00
N PRO A 73 5.98 -8.57 -6.01
CA PRO A 73 6.45 -9.96 -6.12
C PRO A 73 7.25 -10.30 -7.39
N LYS A 74 7.26 -9.38 -8.38
CA LYS A 74 8.05 -9.53 -9.62
C LYS A 74 9.47 -8.97 -9.51
N ASP A 75 9.80 -8.35 -8.40
CA ASP A 75 11.13 -7.81 -8.14
C ASP A 75 12.06 -8.92 -7.62
N GLU A 76 13.30 -8.93 -8.06
CA GLU A 76 14.30 -9.94 -7.67
C GLU A 76 14.64 -9.89 -6.17
N ALA A 77 14.52 -8.70 -5.57
CA ALA A 77 14.75 -8.51 -4.13
C ALA A 77 13.53 -8.88 -3.27
N TYR A 78 12.41 -9.34 -3.87
CA TYR A 78 11.20 -9.65 -3.14
C TYR A 78 11.39 -10.78 -2.13
N ARG A 79 10.90 -10.56 -0.90
CA ARG A 79 10.90 -11.50 0.22
C ARG A 79 9.49 -11.55 0.82
N GLY A 80 8.71 -12.55 0.42
CA GLY A 80 7.31 -12.67 0.77
C GLY A 80 7.03 -13.22 2.18
N ARG A 81 8.07 -13.55 2.98
CA ARG A 81 7.91 -14.11 4.33
C ARG A 81 8.66 -13.29 5.38
N TYR A 82 7.91 -12.82 6.37
CA TYR A 82 8.45 -12.11 7.54
C TYR A 82 8.68 -13.11 8.68
N ARG A 83 9.76 -13.90 8.56
CA ARG A 83 10.05 -15.02 9.46
C ARG A 83 11.56 -15.16 9.72
N GLY A 84 11.89 -16.02 10.69
CA GLY A 84 13.26 -16.33 11.07
C GLY A 84 13.84 -15.44 12.16
N GLY A 85 15.15 -15.30 12.20
CA GLY A 85 15.85 -14.45 13.16
C GLY A 85 15.70 -12.95 12.86
N PRO A 86 16.27 -12.07 13.69
CA PRO A 86 16.18 -10.61 13.49
C PRO A 86 16.65 -10.16 12.11
N ALA A 87 17.83 -10.60 11.66
CA ALA A 87 18.38 -10.19 10.37
C ALA A 87 17.53 -10.63 9.16
N GLU A 88 16.91 -11.81 9.25
CA GLU A 88 16.04 -12.33 8.19
C GLU A 88 14.73 -11.51 8.13
N ARG A 89 14.14 -11.19 9.30
CA ARG A 89 12.96 -10.33 9.38
C ARG A 89 13.22 -8.91 8.90
N ASP A 90 14.34 -8.31 9.34
CA ASP A 90 14.75 -6.97 8.90
C ASP A 90 14.96 -6.94 7.38
N GLY A 91 15.59 -7.98 6.83
CA GLY A 91 15.77 -8.14 5.38
C GLY A 91 14.48 -8.28 4.59
N ALA A 92 13.37 -8.73 5.20
CA ALA A 92 12.06 -8.85 4.56
C ALA A 92 11.15 -7.63 4.81
N TYR A 93 11.39 -6.85 5.85
CA TYR A 93 10.50 -5.84 6.43
C TYR A 93 10.00 -4.79 5.43
N HIS A 94 10.86 -4.41 4.48
CA HIS A 94 10.53 -3.51 3.37
C HIS A 94 10.77 -4.13 1.99
N GLN A 95 10.85 -5.44 1.89
CA GLN A 95 11.12 -6.17 0.65
C GLN A 95 10.00 -7.17 0.29
N GLY A 96 8.76 -6.84 0.63
CA GLY A 96 7.60 -7.68 0.29
C GLY A 96 6.57 -7.80 1.40
N THR A 97 6.96 -7.61 2.65
CA THR A 97 6.08 -7.60 3.82
C THR A 97 4.91 -6.63 3.61
N VAL A 98 3.71 -7.04 4.00
CA VAL A 98 2.46 -6.27 3.87
C VAL A 98 2.26 -5.39 5.08
N TRP A 99 1.88 -4.13 4.85
CA TRP A 99 1.60 -3.16 5.88
C TRP A 99 0.14 -2.69 5.82
N PRO A 100 -0.67 -2.98 6.87
CA PRO A 100 -2.09 -2.60 6.92
C PRO A 100 -2.36 -1.10 6.86
N TRP A 101 -1.53 -0.29 7.52
CA TRP A 101 -1.74 1.16 7.59
C TRP A 101 -1.80 1.84 6.22
N LEU A 102 -1.17 1.26 5.21
CA LEU A 102 -1.19 1.78 3.84
C LEU A 102 -2.58 1.70 3.18
N LEU A 103 -3.52 0.89 3.72
CA LEU A 103 -4.89 0.80 3.19
C LEU A 103 -5.66 2.11 3.30
N GLY A 104 -5.39 2.93 4.31
CA GLY A 104 -6.03 4.24 4.43
C GLY A 104 -5.67 5.16 3.27
N ALA A 105 -4.37 5.30 2.98
CA ALA A 105 -3.89 6.09 1.84
C ALA A 105 -4.32 5.50 0.50
N PHE A 106 -4.29 4.16 0.36
CA PHE A 106 -4.77 3.48 -0.84
C PHE A 106 -6.26 3.74 -1.08
N GLY A 107 -7.10 3.59 -0.05
CA GLY A 107 -8.54 3.81 -0.15
C GLY A 107 -8.88 5.24 -0.55
N GLU A 108 -8.21 6.24 0.04
CA GLU A 108 -8.39 7.64 -0.33
C GLU A 108 -7.99 7.90 -1.79
N ALA A 109 -6.85 7.37 -2.22
CA ALA A 109 -6.39 7.49 -3.60
C ALA A 109 -7.35 6.79 -4.59
N ALA A 110 -7.83 5.59 -4.24
CA ALA A 110 -8.77 4.82 -5.06
C ALA A 110 -10.10 5.56 -5.24
N LEU A 111 -10.65 6.12 -4.15
CA LEU A 111 -11.87 6.93 -4.21
C LEU A 111 -11.70 8.24 -5.01
N ARG A 112 -10.49 8.78 -5.06
CA ARG A 112 -10.18 10.01 -5.81
C ARG A 112 -10.20 9.80 -7.32
N VAL A 113 -9.77 8.63 -7.78
CA VAL A 113 -9.66 8.31 -9.21
C VAL A 113 -10.82 7.45 -9.73
N ALA A 114 -11.75 7.07 -8.87
CA ALA A 114 -12.86 6.19 -9.24
C ALA A 114 -13.89 6.91 -10.14
N ASP A 115 -14.22 6.31 -11.26
CA ASP A 115 -15.34 6.74 -12.12
C ASP A 115 -16.69 6.48 -11.43
N ASP A 116 -16.82 5.34 -10.74
CA ASP A 116 -17.96 4.97 -9.91
C ASP A 116 -17.52 4.88 -8.43
N ARG A 117 -17.76 5.97 -7.71
CA ARG A 117 -17.33 6.12 -6.32
C ARG A 117 -18.06 5.15 -5.37
N GLU A 118 -19.34 4.88 -5.58
CA GLU A 118 -20.11 3.99 -4.70
C GLU A 118 -19.69 2.52 -4.89
N ARG A 119 -19.44 2.11 -6.12
CA ARG A 119 -18.86 0.79 -6.40
C ARG A 119 -17.48 0.64 -5.76
N GLU A 120 -16.64 1.66 -5.83
CA GLU A 120 -15.32 1.61 -5.22
C GLU A 120 -15.39 1.58 -3.69
N LYS A 121 -16.32 2.30 -3.06
CA LYS A 121 -16.58 2.18 -1.61
C LYS A 121 -16.95 0.74 -1.22
N GLU A 122 -17.80 0.06 -2.00
CA GLU A 122 -18.16 -1.32 -1.70
C GLU A 122 -16.96 -2.27 -1.84
N ASN A 123 -16.12 -2.07 -2.87
CA ASN A 123 -14.86 -2.81 -3.01
C ASN A 123 -13.97 -2.63 -1.77
N LEU A 124 -13.81 -1.39 -1.30
CA LEU A 124 -12.98 -1.07 -0.14
C LEU A 124 -13.56 -1.60 1.18
N ARG A 125 -14.90 -1.65 1.34
CA ARG A 125 -15.55 -2.27 2.52
C ARG A 125 -15.18 -3.74 2.70
N GLN A 126 -14.87 -4.45 1.62
CA GLN A 126 -14.46 -5.86 1.69
C GLN A 126 -13.16 -6.03 2.48
N TYR A 127 -12.22 -5.10 2.40
CA TYR A 127 -10.97 -5.13 3.19
C TYR A 127 -11.26 -4.99 4.68
N LEU A 128 -12.11 -4.05 5.08
CA LEU A 128 -12.54 -3.90 6.48
C LEU A 128 -13.24 -5.17 6.99
N ARG A 129 -14.13 -5.77 6.18
CA ARG A 129 -14.79 -7.04 6.52
C ARG A 129 -13.79 -8.18 6.69
N THR A 130 -12.70 -8.20 5.91
CA THR A 130 -11.64 -9.20 6.04
C THR A 130 -10.96 -9.11 7.39
N PHE A 131 -10.57 -7.91 7.84
CA PHE A 131 -10.02 -7.72 9.18
C PHE A 131 -10.99 -8.17 10.26
N LEU A 132 -12.24 -7.74 10.20
CA LEU A 132 -13.27 -8.10 11.18
C LEU A 132 -13.50 -9.62 11.28
N ARG A 133 -13.47 -10.33 10.15
CA ARG A 133 -13.80 -11.76 10.10
C ARG A 133 -12.61 -12.69 10.32
N ARG A 134 -11.41 -12.26 9.95
CA ARG A 134 -10.24 -13.14 9.92
C ARG A 134 -9.18 -12.78 10.93
N HIS A 135 -8.96 -11.48 11.18
CA HIS A 135 -7.77 -11.05 11.92
C HIS A 135 -8.02 -10.57 13.35
N LEU A 136 -9.14 -9.92 13.66
CA LEU A 136 -9.37 -9.35 15.00
C LEU A 136 -9.44 -10.38 16.15
N THR A 137 -9.45 -11.67 15.82
CA THR A 137 -9.43 -12.77 16.79
C THR A 137 -8.21 -13.68 16.65
N GLU A 138 -7.27 -13.33 15.77
CA GLU A 138 -6.16 -14.22 15.40
C GLU A 138 -4.89 -13.97 16.22
N ALA A 139 -4.51 -12.71 16.43
CA ALA A 139 -3.27 -12.32 17.10
C ALA A 139 -3.58 -11.46 18.34
N GLY A 140 -3.46 -10.13 18.24
CA GLY A 140 -3.91 -9.23 19.31
C GLY A 140 -5.42 -9.05 19.26
N ILE A 141 -6.18 -9.70 20.14
CA ILE A 141 -7.65 -9.69 20.13
C ILE A 141 -8.19 -8.26 20.12
N GLY A 142 -9.01 -7.93 19.10
CA GLY A 142 -9.58 -6.60 18.93
C GLY A 142 -8.59 -5.56 18.40
N SER A 143 -7.40 -5.96 17.96
CA SER A 143 -6.38 -5.09 17.41
C SER A 143 -5.90 -5.57 16.04
N VAL A 144 -4.99 -4.81 15.42
CA VAL A 144 -4.42 -5.11 14.11
C VAL A 144 -2.91 -5.22 14.21
N SER A 145 -2.36 -6.31 13.69
CA SER A 145 -0.91 -6.54 13.65
C SER A 145 -0.20 -5.49 12.81
N GLU A 146 1.08 -5.33 13.08
CA GLU A 146 1.95 -4.38 12.40
C GLU A 146 2.10 -4.73 10.92
N VAL A 147 2.40 -6.00 10.65
CA VAL A 147 2.70 -6.51 9.30
C VAL A 147 2.03 -7.86 9.06
N PHE A 148 2.03 -8.27 7.80
CA PHE A 148 1.66 -9.61 7.36
C PHE A 148 2.68 -10.12 6.34
N ASP A 149 2.78 -11.44 6.18
CA ASP A 149 3.53 -12.03 5.07
C ASP A 149 3.03 -11.47 3.72
N GLY A 150 3.93 -11.23 2.79
CA GLY A 150 3.59 -10.84 1.42
C GLY A 150 2.95 -11.97 0.63
N ASP A 151 3.32 -13.21 0.95
CA ASP A 151 2.78 -14.42 0.32
C ASP A 151 1.63 -15.00 1.15
N GLU A 152 0.72 -15.71 0.47
CA GLU A 152 -0.36 -16.43 1.15
C GLU A 152 0.19 -17.50 2.11
N PRO A 153 -0.48 -17.69 3.24
CA PRO A 153 -1.80 -17.17 3.64
C PRO A 153 -1.78 -15.77 4.28
N GLN A 154 -0.74 -14.96 4.11
CA GLN A 154 -0.53 -13.64 4.75
C GLN A 154 -0.62 -13.74 6.28
N SER A 155 0.24 -14.56 6.88
CA SER A 155 0.30 -14.70 8.34
C SER A 155 0.68 -13.38 9.01
N PRO A 156 0.02 -13.00 10.12
CA PRO A 156 0.37 -11.79 10.86
C PRO A 156 1.75 -11.89 11.52
N GLY A 157 2.42 -10.75 11.70
CA GLY A 157 3.74 -10.64 12.29
C GLY A 157 4.02 -9.26 12.87
N GLY A 158 5.22 -9.08 13.38
CA GLY A 158 5.63 -7.84 14.04
C GLY A 158 4.91 -7.63 15.36
N CYS A 159 4.61 -6.38 15.71
CA CYS A 159 3.81 -6.04 16.88
C CYS A 159 2.36 -6.52 16.68
N ILE A 160 1.80 -7.23 17.68
CA ILE A 160 0.43 -7.79 17.59
C ILE A 160 -0.68 -6.72 17.66
N ALA A 161 -0.35 -5.52 18.12
CA ALA A 161 -1.28 -4.41 18.32
C ALA A 161 -0.62 -3.09 17.89
N GLN A 162 -0.71 -2.77 16.60
CA GLN A 162 -0.04 -1.61 16.02
C GLN A 162 -1.01 -0.42 15.87
N ALA A 163 -0.69 0.69 16.53
CA ALA A 163 -1.56 1.86 16.60
C ALA A 163 -1.92 2.43 15.22
N TRP A 164 -0.95 2.64 14.34
CA TRP A 164 -1.24 3.20 13.01
C TRP A 164 -2.01 2.24 12.10
N SER A 165 -1.85 0.91 12.27
CA SER A 165 -2.68 -0.05 11.54
C SER A 165 -4.16 0.09 11.91
N VAL A 166 -4.45 0.22 13.22
CA VAL A 166 -5.82 0.47 13.71
C VAL A 166 -6.32 1.83 13.24
N ALA A 167 -5.52 2.90 13.40
CA ALA A 167 -5.90 4.26 13.06
C ALA A 167 -6.27 4.41 11.58
N GLU A 168 -5.49 3.83 10.68
CA GLU A 168 -5.73 3.93 9.25
C GLU A 168 -6.93 3.10 8.77
N LEU A 169 -7.24 1.98 9.42
CA LEU A 169 -8.49 1.26 9.16
C LEU A 169 -9.72 2.04 9.66
N ILE A 170 -9.62 2.73 10.80
CA ILE A 170 -10.67 3.63 11.28
C ILE A 170 -10.83 4.82 10.32
N ARG A 171 -9.73 5.39 9.83
CA ARG A 171 -9.77 6.46 8.82
C ARG A 171 -10.41 5.98 7.53
N LEU A 172 -10.04 4.80 7.03
CA LEU A 172 -10.68 4.19 5.87
C LEU A 172 -12.19 4.00 6.10
N TYR A 173 -12.59 3.44 7.24
CA TYR A 173 -14.00 3.29 7.59
C TYR A 173 -14.76 4.62 7.56
N SER A 174 -14.15 5.69 8.09
CA SER A 174 -14.75 7.02 8.08
C SER A 174 -14.93 7.56 6.66
N LEU A 175 -13.93 7.39 5.78
CA LEU A 175 -14.01 7.77 4.36
C LEU A 175 -15.13 7.04 3.60
N LEU A 176 -15.48 5.82 4.01
CA LEU A 176 -16.52 5.01 3.35
C LEU A 176 -17.94 5.36 3.83
N ARG A 177 -18.09 6.18 4.85
CA ARG A 177 -19.39 6.67 5.36
C ARG A 177 -19.83 7.99 4.73
N THR A 178 -18.90 8.76 4.21
CA THR A 178 -19.14 10.03 3.50
C THR A 178 -19.37 9.78 2.02
#